data_c929ea2da32a1494c00fd942ba03265b
#
_entry.id   c929ea2da32a1494c00fd942ba03265b
#
_cell.length_a   1.000
_cell.length_b   1.000
_cell.length_c   1.000
_cell.angle_alpha   90.00
_cell.angle_beta   90.00
_cell.angle_gamma   90.00
#
_symmetry.space_group_name_H-M   'P 1'
#
loop_
_entity.id
_entity.type
_entity.pdbx_description
1 polymer ?
#
loop_
_entity_poly.entity_id
_entity_poly.type
_entity_poly.pdbx_seq_one_letter_code
_entity_poly.pdbx_strand_id
1 'polypeptide(L)'
;MSKKSSFAIYNTATKRKEELVPREPGRVKMFTCGPSVYRRQHLGNYRTFLFEDLLQRYLEYRGYEVERSINMTDVEDKAIQEAKDEGISLSQLTQPVIDEFLESCDLLKIKLPDFEIPRATSSVP
;
A
#
# COMPACT_ATOMS: atom_id res chain seq x y z
N MET A 1 20.35 -6.61 -29.20
CA MET A 1 19.27 -5.97 -28.41
C MET A 1 18.49 -7.07 -27.70
N SER A 2 18.64 -7.19 -26.40
CA SER A 2 17.86 -8.16 -25.62
C SER A 2 16.38 -7.75 -25.72
N LYS A 3 15.53 -8.64 -26.26
CA LYS A 3 14.07 -8.48 -26.14
C LYS A 3 13.75 -8.43 -24.64
N LYS A 4 13.45 -7.25 -24.09
CA LYS A 4 12.86 -7.18 -22.74
C LYS A 4 11.62 -8.07 -22.80
N SER A 5 11.67 -9.22 -22.13
CA SER A 5 10.50 -10.10 -22.06
C SER A 5 9.32 -9.27 -21.53
N SER A 6 8.17 -9.36 -22.19
CA SER A 6 6.98 -8.63 -21.76
C SER A 6 6.58 -9.07 -20.36
N PHE A 7 6.15 -8.12 -19.52
CA PHE A 7 5.58 -8.43 -18.22
C PHE A 7 4.06 -8.29 -18.31
N ALA A 8 3.37 -9.37 -17.98
CA ALA A 8 1.91 -9.40 -18.03
C ALA A 8 1.33 -9.58 -16.62
N ILE A 9 0.29 -8.81 -16.33
CA ILE A 9 -0.45 -8.83 -15.07
C ILE A 9 -1.93 -9.10 -15.34
N TYR A 10 -2.61 -9.75 -14.39
CA TYR A 10 -4.05 -9.99 -14.51
C TYR A 10 -4.83 -8.70 -14.31
N ASN A 11 -5.64 -8.36 -15.30
CA ASN A 11 -6.53 -7.21 -15.25
C ASN A 11 -7.94 -7.66 -14.91
N THR A 12 -8.45 -7.25 -13.75
CA THR A 12 -9.77 -7.62 -13.25
C THR A 12 -10.89 -7.07 -14.13
N ALA A 13 -10.71 -5.89 -14.75
CA ALA A 13 -11.71 -5.28 -15.61
C ALA A 13 -11.95 -6.10 -16.88
N THR A 14 -10.88 -6.59 -17.50
CA THR A 14 -10.93 -7.40 -18.71
C THR A 14 -10.95 -8.90 -18.45
N LYS A 15 -10.71 -9.33 -17.19
CA LYS A 15 -10.65 -10.72 -16.71
C LYS A 15 -9.61 -11.58 -17.46
N ARG A 16 -8.49 -10.99 -17.85
CA ARG A 16 -7.39 -11.69 -18.53
C ARG A 16 -6.02 -11.11 -18.14
N LYS A 17 -4.97 -11.86 -18.44
CA LYS A 17 -3.60 -11.34 -18.34
C LYS A 17 -3.32 -10.45 -19.54
N GLU A 18 -2.82 -9.25 -19.26
CA GLU A 18 -2.46 -8.25 -20.26
C GLU A 18 -1.03 -7.77 -20.01
N GLU A 19 -0.37 -7.40 -21.09
CA GLU A 19 0.96 -6.80 -20.98
C GLU A 19 0.88 -5.44 -20.27
N LEU A 20 1.80 -5.21 -19.34
CA LEU A 20 1.92 -3.91 -18.70
C LEU A 20 2.50 -2.90 -19.70
N VAL A 21 1.68 -1.96 -20.10
CA VAL A 21 2.08 -0.83 -20.93
C VAL A 21 1.99 0.45 -20.10
N PRO A 22 3.13 1.00 -19.63
CA PRO A 22 3.14 2.25 -18.88
C PRO A 22 2.60 3.42 -19.72
N ARG A 23 1.89 4.34 -19.08
CA ARG A 23 1.42 5.58 -19.73
C ARG A 23 2.58 6.48 -20.16
N GLU A 24 3.63 6.51 -19.36
CA GLU A 24 4.88 7.22 -19.63
C GLU A 24 5.98 6.18 -19.88
N PRO A 25 6.72 6.25 -21.01
CA PRO A 25 7.77 5.29 -21.30
C PRO A 25 8.79 5.18 -20.15
N GLY A 26 9.00 3.96 -19.65
CA GLY A 26 9.96 3.70 -18.59
C GLY A 26 9.49 4.01 -17.16
N ARG A 27 8.32 4.63 -16.97
CA ARG A 27 7.78 5.01 -15.67
C ARG A 27 6.47 4.31 -15.35
N VAL A 28 6.38 3.71 -14.17
CA VAL A 28 5.17 3.03 -13.68
C VAL A 28 4.65 3.74 -12.45
N LYS A 29 3.42 4.19 -12.49
CA LYS A 29 2.69 4.67 -11.30
C LYS A 29 1.87 3.53 -10.73
N MET A 30 2.09 3.23 -9.46
CA MET A 30 1.49 2.10 -8.78
C MET A 30 0.78 2.59 -7.51
N PHE A 31 -0.52 2.35 -7.42
CA PHE A 31 -1.27 2.57 -6.20
C PHE A 31 -1.61 1.22 -5.57
N THR A 32 -1.34 1.09 -4.27
CA THR A 32 -1.66 -0.12 -3.50
C THR A 32 -2.47 0.22 -2.27
N CYS A 33 -3.33 -0.71 -1.85
CA CYS A 33 -4.13 -0.55 -0.67
C CYS A 33 -3.28 -0.76 0.58
N GLY A 34 -3.25 0.22 1.46
CA GLY A 34 -2.56 0.12 2.74
C GLY A 34 -3.42 -0.46 3.85
N PRO A 35 -2.93 -0.41 5.09
CA PRO A 35 -3.63 -0.96 6.24
C PRO A 35 -4.86 -0.15 6.63
N SER A 36 -5.86 -0.86 7.15
CA SER A 36 -6.86 -0.26 8.03
C SER A 36 -6.30 -0.27 9.45
N VAL A 37 -6.13 0.93 10.02
CA VAL A 37 -5.28 1.11 11.21
C VAL A 37 -6.04 1.24 12.53
N TYR A 38 -7.26 0.69 12.60
CA TYR A 38 -7.98 0.60 13.87
C TYR A 38 -7.62 -0.66 14.69
N ARG A 39 -7.00 -1.66 14.06
CA ARG A 39 -6.53 -2.91 14.69
C ARG A 39 -5.17 -3.31 14.16
N ARG A 40 -4.43 -4.03 15.02
CA ARG A 40 -3.13 -4.62 14.65
C ARG A 40 -3.25 -5.43 13.38
N GLN A 41 -2.25 -5.26 12.51
CA GLN A 41 -2.16 -6.04 11.28
C GLN A 41 -1.72 -7.47 11.61
N HIS A 42 -2.42 -8.46 11.06
CA HIS A 42 -2.02 -9.85 11.19
C HIS A 42 -1.13 -10.28 10.01
N LEU A 43 -0.54 -11.47 10.13
CA LEU A 43 0.40 -12.01 9.14
C LEU A 43 -0.16 -12.01 7.71
N GLY A 44 -1.46 -12.27 7.56
CA GLY A 44 -2.12 -12.23 6.25
C GLY A 44 -2.08 -10.86 5.58
N ASN A 45 -2.15 -9.77 6.36
CA ASN A 45 -2.03 -8.41 5.82
C ASN A 45 -0.59 -8.16 5.35
N TYR A 46 0.42 -8.53 6.14
CA TYR A 46 1.82 -8.37 5.76
C TYR A 46 2.19 -9.19 4.52
N ARG A 47 1.57 -10.35 4.30
CA ARG A 47 1.73 -11.10 3.05
C ARG A 47 1.33 -10.25 1.83
N THR A 48 0.25 -9.48 1.93
CA THR A 48 -0.19 -8.59 0.85
C THR A 48 0.82 -7.47 0.64
N PHE A 49 1.25 -6.80 1.70
CA PHE A 49 2.22 -5.71 1.61
C PHE A 49 3.58 -6.17 1.06
N LEU A 50 4.03 -7.37 1.42
CA LEU A 50 5.24 -7.99 0.86
C LEU A 50 5.09 -8.33 -0.62
N PHE A 51 3.91 -8.77 -1.05
CA PHE A 51 3.65 -9.02 -2.47
C PHE A 51 3.68 -7.73 -3.28
N GLU A 52 3.12 -6.64 -2.76
CA GLU A 52 3.16 -5.32 -3.38
C GLU A 52 4.60 -4.78 -3.48
N ASP A 53 5.39 -4.95 -2.43
CA ASP A 53 6.81 -4.60 -2.40
C ASP A 53 7.62 -5.43 -3.42
N LEU A 54 7.35 -6.74 -3.50
CA LEU A 54 7.97 -7.62 -4.49
C LEU A 54 7.66 -7.16 -5.92
N LEU A 55 6.42 -6.77 -6.19
CA LEU A 55 6.03 -6.27 -7.50
C LEU A 55 6.79 -4.98 -7.85
N GLN A 56 6.88 -4.04 -6.91
CA GLN A 56 7.64 -2.81 -7.09
C GLN A 56 9.11 -3.12 -7.42
N ARG A 57 9.77 -3.93 -6.58
CA ARG A 57 11.19 -4.31 -6.78
C ARG A 57 11.41 -5.04 -8.10
N TYR A 58 10.48 -5.88 -8.50
CA TYR A 58 10.57 -6.58 -9.79
C TYR A 58 10.49 -5.60 -10.96
N LEU A 59 9.59 -4.64 -10.91
CA LEU A 59 9.47 -3.61 -11.95
C LEU A 59 10.74 -2.73 -12.01
N GLU A 60 11.27 -2.33 -10.85
CA GLU A 60 12.54 -1.60 -10.75
C GLU A 60 13.71 -2.43 -11.34
N TYR A 61 13.80 -3.71 -11.00
CA TYR A 61 14.78 -4.63 -11.57
C TYR A 61 14.66 -4.74 -13.10
N ARG A 62 13.45 -4.62 -13.62
CA ARG A 62 13.17 -4.58 -15.05
C ARG A 62 13.55 -3.26 -15.72
N GLY A 63 14.00 -2.27 -14.93
CA GLY A 63 14.47 -0.97 -15.39
C GLY A 63 13.37 0.06 -15.53
N TYR A 64 12.23 -0.14 -14.86
CA TYR A 64 11.20 0.90 -14.72
C TYR A 64 11.53 1.80 -13.52
N GLU A 65 11.28 3.10 -13.66
CA GLU A 65 11.11 4.00 -12.52
C GLU A 65 9.72 3.78 -11.95
N VAL A 66 9.63 3.37 -10.68
CA VAL A 66 8.35 3.06 -10.04
C VAL A 66 8.00 4.11 -9.00
N GLU A 67 6.94 4.83 -9.23
CA GLU A 67 6.32 5.75 -8.27
C GLU A 67 5.16 5.02 -7.59
N ARG A 68 5.39 4.55 -6.36
CA ARG A 68 4.35 3.85 -5.60
C ARG A 68 3.70 4.78 -4.61
N SER A 69 2.37 4.73 -4.55
CA SER A 69 1.55 5.34 -3.52
C SER A 69 0.78 4.27 -2.75
N ILE A 70 0.65 4.46 -1.44
CA ILE A 70 -0.11 3.63 -0.53
C ILE A 70 -0.91 4.55 0.39
N ASN A 71 -2.12 4.16 0.78
CA ASN A 71 -2.91 4.93 1.74
C ASN A 71 -2.96 4.24 3.11
N MET A 72 -3.36 4.99 4.13
CA MET A 72 -3.77 4.45 5.43
C MET A 72 -5.23 4.79 5.68
N THR A 73 -6.03 3.78 6.00
CA THR A 73 -7.44 3.97 6.36
C THR A 73 -7.54 4.08 7.87
N ASP A 74 -7.56 5.32 8.34
CA ASP A 74 -7.67 5.68 9.76
C ASP A 74 -9.07 6.16 10.15
N VAL A 75 -10.00 6.23 9.18
CA VAL A 75 -11.42 6.55 9.37
C VAL A 75 -12.27 5.50 8.71
N GLU A 76 -13.01 4.76 9.51
CA GLU A 76 -14.06 3.85 9.09
C GLU A 76 -15.06 3.66 10.22
N ASP A 77 -16.27 3.21 9.92
CA ASP A 77 -17.37 3.11 10.91
C ASP A 77 -16.98 2.27 12.13
N LYS A 78 -16.22 1.20 11.93
CA LYS A 78 -15.74 0.33 13.01
C LYS A 78 -14.75 1.04 13.92
N ALA A 79 -13.81 1.80 13.36
CA ALA A 79 -12.84 2.57 14.13
C ALA A 79 -13.53 3.67 14.96
N ILE A 80 -14.51 4.35 14.38
CA ILE A 80 -15.29 5.38 15.06
C ILE A 80 -16.09 4.78 16.22
N GLN A 81 -16.71 3.63 15.99
CA GLN A 81 -17.48 2.96 17.04
C GLN A 81 -16.60 2.49 18.18
N GLU A 82 -15.46 1.85 17.89
CA GLU A 82 -14.51 1.36 18.89
C GLU A 82 -13.93 2.52 19.73
N ALA A 83 -13.56 3.63 19.10
CA ALA A 83 -13.09 4.81 19.80
C ALA A 83 -14.14 5.40 20.75
N LYS A 84 -15.42 5.39 20.34
CA LYS A 84 -16.54 5.82 21.20
C LYS A 84 -16.75 4.87 22.38
N ASP A 85 -16.71 3.57 22.13
CA ASP A 85 -16.92 2.55 23.16
C ASP A 85 -15.81 2.58 24.22
N GLU A 86 -14.57 2.89 23.80
CA GLU A 86 -13.42 3.06 24.70
C GLU A 86 -13.31 4.47 25.31
N GLY A 87 -14.10 5.43 24.85
CA GLY A 87 -14.08 6.81 25.33
C GLY A 87 -12.80 7.58 24.99
N ILE A 88 -12.14 7.22 23.90
CA ILE A 88 -10.90 7.85 23.41
C ILE A 88 -11.12 8.53 22.06
N SER A 89 -10.17 9.37 21.65
CA SER A 89 -10.20 9.95 20.31
C SER A 89 -9.80 8.90 19.24
N LEU A 90 -10.28 9.11 18.01
CA LEU A 90 -9.91 8.26 16.89
C LEU A 90 -8.38 8.22 16.70
N SER A 91 -7.69 9.34 16.86
CA SER A 91 -6.23 9.42 16.77
C SER A 91 -5.53 8.61 17.88
N GLN A 92 -6.07 8.62 19.10
CA GLN A 92 -5.54 7.80 20.20
C GLN A 92 -5.70 6.29 19.93
N LEU A 93 -6.78 5.90 19.23
CA LEU A 93 -6.98 4.51 18.82
C LEU A 93 -6.01 4.10 17.69
N THR A 94 -5.87 4.94 16.67
CA THR A 94 -5.18 4.56 15.42
C THR A 94 -3.67 4.77 15.45
N GLN A 95 -3.16 5.79 16.16
CA GLN A 95 -1.73 6.12 16.14
C GLN A 95 -0.81 4.98 16.61
N PRO A 96 -1.09 4.25 17.70
CA PRO A 96 -0.26 3.11 18.11
C PRO A 96 -0.20 2.01 17.06
N VAL A 97 -1.30 1.79 16.33
CA VAL A 97 -1.36 0.78 15.25
C VAL A 97 -0.57 1.23 14.03
N ILE A 98 -0.60 2.52 13.71
CA ILE A 98 0.23 3.09 12.64
C ILE A 98 1.72 2.92 12.96
N ASP A 99 2.13 3.26 14.18
CA ASP A 99 3.52 3.17 14.61
C ASP A 99 4.02 1.72 14.53
N GLU A 100 3.23 0.76 15.02
CA GLU A 100 3.54 -0.67 14.91
C GLU A 100 3.60 -1.15 13.46
N PHE A 101 2.72 -0.66 12.59
CA PHE A 101 2.75 -0.99 11.17
C PHE A 101 4.05 -0.50 10.51
N LEU A 102 4.45 0.73 10.79
CA LEU A 102 5.68 1.31 10.24
C LEU A 102 6.93 0.56 10.73
N GLU A 103 6.98 0.24 12.02
CA GLU A 103 8.06 -0.57 12.61
C GLU A 103 8.14 -1.96 11.96
N SER A 104 6.99 -2.61 11.77
CA SER A 104 6.91 -3.92 11.11
C SER A 104 7.35 -3.85 9.65
N CYS A 105 7.00 -2.79 8.92
CA CYS A 105 7.46 -2.57 7.57
C CYS A 105 8.98 -2.39 7.50
N ASP A 106 9.59 -1.68 8.45
CA ASP A 106 11.05 -1.56 8.53
C ASP A 106 11.70 -2.90 8.84
N LEU A 107 11.17 -3.66 9.80
CA LEU A 107 11.66 -4.99 10.13
C LEU A 107 11.63 -5.95 8.94
N LEU A 108 10.53 -5.92 8.18
CA LEU A 108 10.34 -6.75 6.97
C LEU A 108 11.03 -6.17 5.73
N LYS A 109 11.67 -5.00 5.84
CA LYS A 109 12.31 -4.29 4.73
C LYS A 109 11.37 -4.00 3.55
N ILE A 110 10.10 -3.74 3.85
CA ILE A 110 9.12 -3.31 2.88
C ILE A 110 9.43 -1.86 2.49
N LYS A 111 9.57 -1.60 1.20
CA LYS A 111 9.73 -0.23 0.70
C LYS A 111 8.42 0.53 0.88
N LEU A 112 8.47 1.60 1.64
CA LEU A 112 7.40 2.57 1.72
C LEU A 112 7.74 3.80 0.87
N PRO A 113 6.75 4.59 0.42
CA PRO A 113 7.00 5.85 -0.25
C PRO A 113 7.85 6.79 0.62
N ASP A 114 8.73 7.57 0.00
CA ASP A 114 9.59 8.57 0.68
C ASP A 114 8.81 9.82 1.12
N PHE A 115 7.53 9.92 0.79
CA PHE A 115 6.63 11.00 1.18
C PHE A 115 5.64 10.53 2.27
N GLU A 116 5.03 11.49 2.94
CA GLU A 116 4.01 11.19 3.95
C GLU A 116 2.88 10.35 3.34
N ILE A 117 2.61 9.20 3.97
CA ILE A 117 1.54 8.30 3.53
C ILE A 117 0.20 9.00 3.80
N PRO A 118 -0.63 9.26 2.77
CA PRO A 118 -1.89 9.95 2.98
C PRO A 118 -2.81 9.13 3.86
N ARG A 119 -3.35 9.79 4.89
CA ARG A 119 -4.38 9.25 5.78
C ARG A 119 -5.76 9.68 5.28
N ALA A 120 -6.76 8.86 5.51
CA ALA A 120 -8.12 9.21 5.14
C ALA A 120 -8.57 10.50 5.85
N THR A 121 -8.24 10.66 7.14
CA THR A 121 -8.54 11.88 7.92
C THR A 121 -7.91 13.15 7.35
N SER A 122 -6.73 13.07 6.75
CA SER A 122 -6.06 14.23 6.16
C SER A 122 -6.59 14.60 4.77
N SER A 123 -7.42 13.75 4.19
CA SER A 123 -7.98 13.92 2.84
C SER A 123 -9.46 14.35 2.84
N VAL A 124 -10.05 14.52 4.01
CA VAL A 124 -11.42 15.05 4.16
C VAL A 124 -11.32 16.57 4.28
N PRO A 125 -12.10 17.35 3.45
CA PRO A 125 -12.12 18.80 3.50
C PRO A 125 -12.69 19.34 4.81
#